data_b49352cbe8687ed869b8ad61b4f4fb20
#
_entry.id   b49352cbe8687ed869b8ad61b4f4fb20
#
_cell.length_a   1.000
_cell.length_b   1.000
_cell.length_c   1.000
_cell.angle_alpha   90.00
_cell.angle_beta   90.00
_cell.angle_gamma   90.00
#
_symmetry.space_group_name_H-M   'P 1'
#
loop_
_entity.id
_entity.type
_entity.pdbx_description
1 polymer ?
#
loop_
_entity_poly.entity_id
_entity_poly.type
_entity_poly.pdbx_seq_one_letter_code
_entity_poly.pdbx_strand_id
1 'polypeptide(L)'
;MGLRVAALYDVHANLPALEAVLAEVEDAGVDLVVFGGDLVWGPWPGETLDCAEALGERACFLRGNCETLLLDGLSERHRWARDRLRPEQRTRAAAWPLTLSLDVDGLGSTLFCHATPRSADEILTPASSEERWADALAATEERVLVCGHTHLQFDREVGGVRVVNPGSVGAPTRRPAAWWAVLGPEVELRATDYDTEGAIAAASARVPDVRPFARWLRDTPSDDERLADFEAAT
;
A
#
# COMPACT_ATOMS: atom_id res chain seq x y z
N MET A 1 -3.46 17.60 -19.89
CA MET A 1 -2.81 17.83 -18.58
C MET A 1 -2.85 16.49 -17.88
N GLY A 2 -1.69 15.99 -17.45
CA GLY A 2 -1.61 14.76 -16.67
C GLY A 2 -2.24 14.94 -15.28
N LEU A 3 -2.49 13.83 -14.62
CA LEU A 3 -3.09 13.80 -13.28
C LEU A 3 -2.03 14.03 -12.20
N ARG A 4 -2.40 14.65 -11.09
CA ARG A 4 -1.65 14.62 -9.83
C ARG A 4 -2.25 13.56 -8.93
N VAL A 5 -1.45 12.60 -8.48
CA VAL A 5 -1.92 11.37 -7.85
C VAL A 5 -1.30 11.19 -6.46
N ALA A 6 -2.11 10.90 -5.43
CA ALA A 6 -1.62 10.36 -4.17
C ALA A 6 -1.57 8.84 -4.25
N ALA A 7 -0.42 8.24 -3.94
CA ALA A 7 -0.20 6.80 -3.92
C ALA A 7 -0.12 6.31 -2.46
N LEU A 8 -1.15 5.59 -2.03
CA LEU A 8 -1.33 5.03 -0.70
C LEU A 8 -1.31 3.51 -0.79
N TYR A 9 -0.31 2.87 -0.19
CA TYR A 9 -0.09 1.44 -0.26
C TYR A 9 -0.09 0.83 1.14
N ASP A 10 -0.43 -0.45 1.24
CA ASP A 10 -0.25 -1.24 2.45
C ASP A 10 -0.88 -0.56 3.69
N VAL A 11 -2.15 -0.15 3.56
CA VAL A 11 -2.89 0.54 4.64
C VAL A 11 -3.19 -0.40 5.80
N HIS A 12 -3.30 -1.71 5.51
CA HIS A 12 -3.50 -2.75 6.52
C HIS A 12 -4.61 -2.44 7.54
N ALA A 13 -5.72 -1.92 7.04
CA ALA A 13 -6.87 -1.52 7.84
C ALA A 13 -6.48 -0.70 9.09
N ASN A 14 -5.45 0.14 8.98
CA ASN A 14 -5.05 1.11 9.98
C ASN A 14 -5.80 2.42 9.74
N LEU A 15 -7.06 2.47 10.17
CA LEU A 15 -7.94 3.62 9.94
C LEU A 15 -7.35 4.94 10.45
N PRO A 16 -6.78 5.02 11.70
CA PRO A 16 -6.19 6.27 12.17
C PRO A 16 -5.05 6.80 11.30
N ALA A 17 -4.22 5.91 10.76
CA ALA A 17 -3.16 6.29 9.84
C ALA A 17 -3.74 6.81 8.50
N LEU A 18 -4.75 6.12 7.97
CA LEU A 18 -5.41 6.53 6.73
C LEU A 18 -6.08 7.90 6.88
N GLU A 19 -6.82 8.15 7.96
CA GLU A 19 -7.48 9.42 8.23
C GLU A 19 -6.47 10.58 8.30
N ALA A 20 -5.33 10.37 8.97
CA ALA A 20 -4.26 11.36 9.03
C ALA A 20 -3.65 11.67 7.64
N VAL A 21 -3.40 10.63 6.83
CA VAL A 21 -2.87 10.82 5.46
C VAL A 21 -3.90 11.52 4.58
N LEU A 22 -5.19 11.14 4.65
CA LEU A 22 -6.22 11.75 3.82
C LEU A 22 -6.42 13.25 4.14
N ALA A 23 -6.20 13.68 5.38
CA ALA A 23 -6.20 15.10 5.72
C ALA A 23 -5.10 15.87 4.98
N GLU A 24 -3.88 15.32 4.87
CA GLU A 24 -2.80 15.93 4.09
C GLU A 24 -3.00 15.81 2.57
N VAL A 25 -3.67 14.76 2.11
CA VAL A 25 -4.03 14.55 0.69
C VAL A 25 -4.96 15.67 0.20
N GLU A 26 -5.92 16.11 1.01
CA GLU A 26 -6.80 17.24 0.66
C GLU A 26 -6.00 18.54 0.46
N ASP A 27 -5.02 18.80 1.32
CA ASP A 27 -4.14 19.97 1.22
C ASP A 27 -3.14 19.87 0.05
N ALA A 28 -2.81 18.65 -0.37
CA ALA A 28 -1.85 18.40 -1.45
C ALA A 28 -2.43 18.73 -2.85
N GLY A 29 -3.76 18.88 -2.99
CA GLY A 29 -4.39 19.24 -4.26
C GLY A 29 -4.20 18.17 -5.34
N VAL A 30 -4.38 16.89 -4.98
CA VAL A 30 -4.32 15.76 -5.91
C VAL A 30 -5.68 15.53 -6.60
N ASP A 31 -5.63 15.05 -7.84
CA ASP A 31 -6.83 14.71 -8.62
C ASP A 31 -7.38 13.34 -8.22
N LEU A 32 -6.49 12.37 -8.01
CA LEU A 32 -6.82 10.98 -7.68
C LEU A 32 -6.01 10.46 -6.49
N VAL A 33 -6.59 9.48 -5.81
CA VAL A 33 -5.94 8.66 -4.79
C VAL A 33 -5.90 7.21 -5.28
N VAL A 34 -4.71 6.63 -5.43
CA VAL A 34 -4.53 5.22 -5.76
C VAL A 34 -4.25 4.45 -4.48
N PHE A 35 -5.15 3.54 -4.12
CA PHE A 35 -4.95 2.53 -3.09
C PHE A 35 -4.30 1.30 -3.74
N GLY A 36 -3.01 1.13 -3.52
CA GLY A 36 -2.16 0.18 -4.23
C GLY A 36 -2.17 -1.25 -3.65
N GLY A 37 -3.26 -1.67 -3.01
CA GLY A 37 -3.43 -3.00 -2.42
C GLY A 37 -3.13 -3.04 -0.93
N ASP A 38 -3.46 -4.18 -0.32
CA ASP A 38 -3.34 -4.45 1.12
C ASP A 38 -4.06 -3.40 1.98
N LEU A 39 -5.30 -3.05 1.55
CA LEU A 39 -6.11 -2.05 2.20
C LEU A 39 -6.85 -2.60 3.44
N VAL A 40 -7.45 -3.80 3.35
CA VAL A 40 -8.51 -4.24 4.28
C VAL A 40 -8.10 -5.31 5.30
N TRP A 41 -6.84 -5.65 5.40
CA TRP A 41 -6.36 -6.64 6.36
C TRP A 41 -5.72 -6.00 7.59
N GLY A 42 -6.46 -5.93 8.71
CA GLY A 42 -6.01 -5.33 9.97
C GLY A 42 -7.17 -4.99 10.90
N PRO A 43 -7.02 -4.02 11.83
CA PRO A 43 -7.99 -3.80 12.91
C PRO A 43 -9.34 -3.23 12.50
N TRP A 44 -9.45 -2.46 11.41
CA TRP A 44 -10.66 -1.75 10.97
C TRP A 44 -11.01 -2.03 9.50
N PRO A 45 -11.26 -3.32 9.08
CA PRO A 45 -11.41 -3.65 7.66
C PRO A 45 -12.52 -2.88 6.96
N GLY A 46 -13.74 -2.91 7.52
CA GLY A 46 -14.91 -2.29 6.93
C GLY A 46 -14.86 -0.77 6.95
N GLU A 47 -14.46 -0.20 8.08
CA GLU A 47 -14.39 1.24 8.29
C GLU A 47 -13.29 1.89 7.42
N THR A 48 -12.14 1.21 7.27
CA THR A 48 -11.06 1.67 6.38
C THR A 48 -11.52 1.69 4.92
N LEU A 49 -12.25 0.65 4.49
CA LEU A 49 -12.81 0.63 3.14
C LEU A 49 -13.88 1.70 2.96
N ASP A 50 -14.77 1.91 3.94
CA ASP A 50 -15.76 2.99 3.88
C ASP A 50 -15.11 4.37 3.78
N CYS A 51 -14.04 4.60 4.53
CA CYS A 51 -13.27 5.84 4.49
C CYS A 51 -12.63 6.07 3.11
N ALA A 52 -12.02 5.04 2.53
CA ALA A 52 -11.43 5.11 1.19
C ALA A 52 -12.50 5.31 0.09
N GLU A 53 -13.60 4.58 0.15
CA GLU A 53 -14.72 4.68 -0.81
C GLU A 53 -15.47 6.03 -0.73
N ALA A 54 -15.40 6.74 0.40
CA ALA A 54 -15.98 8.07 0.55
C ALA A 54 -15.37 9.12 -0.38
N LEU A 55 -14.17 8.88 -0.92
CA LEU A 55 -13.55 9.72 -1.95
C LEU A 55 -14.27 9.63 -3.31
N GLY A 56 -15.17 8.67 -3.51
CA GLY A 56 -15.97 8.50 -4.72
C GLY A 56 -15.10 8.27 -5.96
N GLU A 57 -15.32 9.05 -7.01
CA GLU A 57 -14.59 8.94 -8.29
C GLU A 57 -13.10 9.29 -8.18
N ARG A 58 -12.67 9.91 -7.08
CA ARG A 58 -11.26 10.21 -6.82
C ARG A 58 -10.47 9.00 -6.29
N ALA A 59 -11.12 7.88 -5.98
CA ALA A 59 -10.45 6.68 -5.48
C ALA A 59 -10.30 5.62 -6.56
N CYS A 60 -9.06 5.14 -6.74
CA CYS A 60 -8.74 3.96 -7.54
C CYS A 60 -8.18 2.87 -6.62
N PHE A 61 -8.58 1.63 -6.86
CA PHE A 61 -8.20 0.50 -6.00
C PHE A 61 -7.50 -0.59 -6.80
N LEU A 62 -6.42 -1.13 -6.23
CA LEU A 62 -5.73 -2.32 -6.71
C LEU A 62 -5.83 -3.44 -5.67
N ARG A 63 -5.77 -4.67 -6.14
CA ARG A 63 -5.78 -5.84 -5.28
C ARG A 63 -4.35 -6.21 -4.87
N GLY A 64 -4.10 -6.26 -3.55
CA GLY A 64 -2.90 -6.82 -2.96
C GLY A 64 -3.02 -8.31 -2.65
N ASN A 65 -1.95 -8.89 -2.13
CA ASN A 65 -1.95 -10.28 -1.69
C ASN A 65 -2.84 -10.49 -0.46
N CYS A 66 -2.93 -9.52 0.45
CA CYS A 66 -3.80 -9.64 1.62
C CYS A 66 -5.29 -9.71 1.25
N GLU A 67 -5.76 -8.99 0.24
CA GLU A 67 -7.14 -9.14 -0.24
C GLU A 67 -7.40 -10.57 -0.75
N THR A 68 -6.48 -11.15 -1.51
CA THR A 68 -6.60 -12.52 -2.00
C THR A 68 -6.64 -13.52 -0.83
N LEU A 69 -5.68 -13.45 0.09
CA LEU A 69 -5.60 -14.32 1.27
C LEU A 69 -6.81 -14.17 2.21
N LEU A 70 -7.31 -12.94 2.37
CA LEU A 70 -8.49 -12.64 3.18
C LEU A 70 -9.75 -13.26 2.59
N LEU A 71 -9.95 -13.11 1.28
CA LEU A 71 -11.11 -13.66 0.59
C LEU A 71 -11.11 -15.19 0.63
N ASP A 72 -9.94 -15.81 0.51
CA ASP A 72 -9.77 -17.26 0.64
C ASP A 72 -9.92 -17.79 2.07
N GLY A 73 -9.78 -16.90 3.09
CA GLY A 73 -9.95 -17.23 4.49
C GLY A 73 -8.93 -18.23 5.05
N LEU A 74 -7.68 -18.17 4.57
CA LEU A 74 -6.64 -19.16 4.86
C LEU A 74 -6.23 -19.27 6.32
N SER A 75 -6.30 -18.16 7.09
CA SER A 75 -6.00 -18.16 8.53
C SER A 75 -7.17 -17.64 9.35
N GLU A 76 -7.11 -17.83 10.68
CA GLU A 76 -8.11 -17.28 11.60
C GLU A 76 -8.17 -15.74 11.52
N ARG A 77 -7.03 -15.08 11.36
CA ARG A 77 -6.95 -13.61 11.22
C ARG A 77 -7.56 -13.14 9.90
N HIS A 78 -7.33 -13.87 8.79
CA HIS A 78 -7.96 -13.56 7.51
C HIS A 78 -9.49 -13.71 7.59
N ARG A 79 -9.98 -14.81 8.19
CA ARG A 79 -11.42 -14.99 8.42
C ARG A 79 -12.00 -13.91 9.31
N TRP A 80 -11.29 -13.55 10.39
CA TRP A 80 -11.73 -12.49 11.30
C TRP A 80 -11.89 -11.14 10.59
N ALA A 81 -10.95 -10.73 9.76
CA ALA A 81 -11.01 -9.48 8.98
C ALA A 81 -12.10 -9.56 7.90
N ARG A 82 -12.17 -10.68 7.16
CA ARG A 82 -13.19 -10.92 6.14
C ARG A 82 -14.61 -10.82 6.68
N ASP A 83 -14.86 -11.39 7.87
CA ASP A 83 -16.18 -11.44 8.47
C ASP A 83 -16.64 -10.05 8.99
N ARG A 84 -15.75 -9.05 9.00
CA ARG A 84 -16.03 -7.63 9.30
C ARG A 84 -16.25 -6.77 8.06
N LEU A 85 -16.00 -7.31 6.89
CA LEU A 85 -16.42 -6.71 5.64
C LEU A 85 -17.87 -7.10 5.34
N ARG A 86 -18.69 -6.17 4.91
CA ARG A 86 -20.02 -6.45 4.38
C ARG A 86 -19.92 -7.26 3.08
N PRO A 87 -20.93 -8.06 2.71
CA PRO A 87 -20.90 -8.87 1.49
C PRO A 87 -20.55 -8.07 0.23
N GLU A 88 -21.12 -6.87 0.09
CA GLU A 88 -20.86 -5.98 -1.04
C GLU A 88 -19.43 -5.43 -1.04
N GLN A 89 -18.84 -5.16 0.13
CA GLN A 89 -17.42 -4.76 0.25
C GLN A 89 -16.50 -5.89 -0.21
N ARG A 90 -16.77 -7.13 0.21
CA ARG A 90 -16.03 -8.32 -0.24
C ARG A 90 -16.09 -8.51 -1.75
N THR A 91 -17.30 -8.33 -2.32
CA THR A 91 -17.49 -8.45 -3.77
C THR A 91 -16.69 -7.39 -4.53
N ARG A 92 -16.68 -6.14 -4.06
CA ARG A 92 -15.87 -5.08 -4.68
C ARG A 92 -14.38 -5.34 -4.55
N ALA A 93 -13.88 -5.68 -3.37
CA ALA A 93 -12.46 -5.98 -3.16
C ALA A 93 -11.97 -7.14 -4.01
N ALA A 94 -12.80 -8.17 -4.21
CA ALA A 94 -12.49 -9.30 -5.10
C ALA A 94 -12.38 -8.89 -6.58
N ALA A 95 -13.08 -7.83 -6.98
CA ALA A 95 -13.11 -7.34 -8.35
C ALA A 95 -12.03 -6.30 -8.67
N TRP A 96 -11.26 -5.85 -7.69
CA TRP A 96 -10.17 -4.89 -7.95
C TRP A 96 -9.13 -5.46 -8.92
N PRO A 97 -8.66 -4.66 -9.89
CA PRO A 97 -7.64 -5.09 -10.84
C PRO A 97 -6.28 -5.30 -10.14
N LEU A 98 -5.39 -6.03 -10.79
CA LEU A 98 -3.99 -6.19 -10.32
C LEU A 98 -3.11 -5.00 -10.73
N THR A 99 -3.46 -4.33 -11.83
CA THR A 99 -2.69 -3.21 -12.39
C THR A 99 -3.62 -2.10 -12.84
N LEU A 100 -3.10 -0.87 -12.86
CA LEU A 100 -3.76 0.32 -13.36
C LEU A 100 -2.71 1.23 -14.02
N SER A 101 -2.96 1.68 -15.25
CA SER A 101 -2.11 2.69 -15.89
C SER A 101 -2.82 4.04 -15.92
N LEU A 102 -2.10 5.11 -15.52
CA LEU A 102 -2.59 6.49 -15.53
C LEU A 102 -1.56 7.40 -16.25
N ASP A 103 -2.05 8.46 -16.87
CA ASP A 103 -1.18 9.54 -17.38
C ASP A 103 -0.95 10.56 -16.25
N VAL A 104 0.22 10.48 -15.62
CA VAL A 104 0.61 11.32 -14.47
C VAL A 104 1.40 12.52 -14.96
N ASP A 105 1.04 13.72 -14.50
CA ASP A 105 1.69 14.97 -14.91
C ASP A 105 3.21 14.90 -14.70
N GLY A 106 3.99 15.32 -15.71
CA GLY A 106 5.45 15.26 -15.69
C GLY A 106 6.09 13.86 -15.74
N LEU A 107 5.36 12.80 -15.39
CA LEU A 107 5.85 11.42 -15.37
C LEU A 107 5.37 10.60 -16.58
N GLY A 108 4.28 11.03 -17.24
CA GLY A 108 3.67 10.32 -18.36
C GLY A 108 2.93 9.05 -17.95
N SER A 109 2.85 8.08 -18.87
CA SER A 109 2.21 6.79 -18.60
C SER A 109 2.90 6.07 -17.44
N THR A 110 2.17 5.90 -16.35
CA THR A 110 2.64 5.34 -15.08
C THR A 110 1.81 4.11 -14.72
N LEU A 111 2.48 2.98 -14.52
CA LEU A 111 1.87 1.72 -14.12
C LEU A 111 1.85 1.61 -12.60
N PHE A 112 0.70 1.28 -12.05
CA PHE A 112 0.49 0.98 -10.64
C PHE A 112 0.18 -0.51 -10.48
N CYS A 113 0.83 -1.19 -9.55
CA CYS A 113 0.55 -2.56 -9.15
C CYS A 113 0.82 -2.73 -7.64
N HIS A 114 0.39 -3.84 -7.03
CA HIS A 114 0.70 -4.05 -5.61
C HIS A 114 2.18 -4.41 -5.40
N ALA A 115 2.66 -5.49 -6.00
CA ALA A 115 4.05 -5.94 -5.87
C ALA A 115 4.79 -5.82 -7.21
N THR A 116 4.42 -6.63 -8.22
CA THR A 116 4.95 -6.54 -9.58
C THR A 116 3.80 -6.55 -10.59
N PRO A 117 4.03 -6.16 -11.86
CA PRO A 117 2.97 -6.17 -12.88
C PRO A 117 2.32 -7.54 -13.10
N ARG A 118 3.03 -8.62 -12.80
CA ARG A 118 2.60 -10.01 -13.00
C ARG A 118 2.10 -10.70 -11.72
N SER A 119 2.38 -10.16 -10.55
CA SER A 119 2.07 -10.82 -9.27
C SER A 119 1.81 -9.81 -8.17
N ALA A 120 0.80 -10.07 -7.34
CA ALA A 120 0.55 -9.29 -6.13
C ALA A 120 1.38 -9.77 -4.92
N ASP A 121 2.23 -10.81 -5.07
CA ASP A 121 2.94 -11.48 -3.96
C ASP A 121 4.45 -11.65 -4.23
N GLU A 122 4.94 -11.21 -5.39
CA GLU A 122 6.35 -11.33 -5.76
C GLU A 122 7.19 -10.28 -5.01
N ILE A 123 8.19 -10.75 -4.28
CA ILE A 123 9.07 -9.88 -3.48
C ILE A 123 10.21 -9.36 -4.34
N LEU A 124 10.19 -8.04 -4.62
CA LEU A 124 11.30 -7.30 -5.18
C LEU A 124 11.62 -6.09 -4.28
N THR A 125 12.88 -6.01 -3.88
CA THR A 125 13.41 -5.00 -2.96
C THR A 125 14.43 -4.11 -3.67
N PRO A 126 14.87 -3.00 -3.06
CA PRO A 126 16.01 -2.25 -3.57
C PRO A 126 17.30 -3.07 -3.71
N ALA A 127 17.44 -4.18 -2.97
CA ALA A 127 18.61 -5.07 -3.02
C ALA A 127 18.47 -6.19 -4.07
N SER A 128 17.27 -6.41 -4.62
CA SER A 128 17.04 -7.42 -5.66
C SER A 128 17.87 -7.13 -6.91
N SER A 129 18.38 -8.19 -7.56
CA SER A 129 19.23 -8.07 -8.73
C SER A 129 18.52 -7.41 -9.92
N GLU A 130 19.28 -6.76 -10.79
CA GLU A 130 18.73 -6.15 -12.02
C GLU A 130 18.05 -7.19 -12.92
N GLU A 131 18.55 -8.45 -12.91
CA GLU A 131 17.95 -9.54 -13.69
C GLU A 131 16.53 -9.88 -13.19
N ARG A 132 16.32 -9.98 -11.87
CA ARG A 132 15.00 -10.22 -11.28
C ARG A 132 14.03 -9.08 -11.62
N TRP A 133 14.49 -7.83 -11.51
CA TRP A 133 13.70 -6.67 -11.90
C TRP A 133 13.37 -6.68 -13.40
N ALA A 134 14.37 -6.93 -14.26
CA ALA A 134 14.16 -6.98 -15.71
C ALA A 134 13.15 -8.06 -16.11
N ASP A 135 13.21 -9.23 -15.47
CA ASP A 135 12.25 -10.32 -15.69
C ASP A 135 10.82 -9.92 -15.26
N ALA A 136 10.66 -9.30 -14.11
CA ALA A 136 9.36 -8.84 -13.62
C ALA A 136 8.76 -7.71 -14.46
N LEU A 137 9.60 -6.87 -15.08
CA LEU A 137 9.22 -5.73 -15.91
C LEU A 137 9.14 -6.06 -17.39
N ALA A 138 9.44 -7.29 -17.83
CA ALA A 138 9.59 -7.65 -19.25
C ALA A 138 8.35 -7.36 -20.12
N ALA A 139 7.15 -7.34 -19.55
CA ALA A 139 5.89 -7.03 -20.23
C ALA A 139 5.41 -5.57 -20.01
N THR A 140 6.21 -4.73 -19.34
CA THR A 140 5.84 -3.34 -18.99
C THR A 140 6.32 -2.41 -20.09
N GLU A 141 5.44 -1.59 -20.64
CA GLU A 141 5.76 -0.57 -21.64
C GLU A 141 5.97 0.81 -21.00
N GLU A 142 5.46 1.01 -19.80
CA GLU A 142 5.56 2.24 -19.03
C GLU A 142 7.00 2.43 -18.51
N ARG A 143 7.40 3.71 -18.40
CA ARG A 143 8.71 4.08 -17.87
C ARG A 143 8.71 4.37 -16.37
N VAL A 144 7.53 4.43 -15.78
CA VAL A 144 7.35 4.61 -14.33
C VAL A 144 6.47 3.49 -13.81
N LEU A 145 6.96 2.79 -12.79
CA LEU A 145 6.23 1.80 -12.02
C LEU A 145 6.07 2.28 -10.58
N VAL A 146 4.85 2.21 -10.05
CA VAL A 146 4.57 2.43 -8.62
C VAL A 146 4.11 1.11 -8.00
N CYS A 147 4.81 0.65 -6.96
CA CYS A 147 4.54 -0.61 -6.29
C CYS A 147 4.68 -0.48 -4.76
N GLY A 148 4.16 -1.43 -4.00
CA GLY A 148 4.20 -1.51 -2.53
C GLY A 148 4.75 -2.84 -2.03
N HIS A 149 3.94 -3.56 -1.23
CA HIS A 149 4.16 -4.92 -0.72
C HIS A 149 5.33 -5.08 0.26
N THR A 150 6.49 -4.52 -0.06
CA THR A 150 7.67 -4.62 0.82
C THR A 150 7.68 -3.58 1.94
N HIS A 151 6.82 -2.57 1.88
CA HIS A 151 6.75 -1.43 2.80
C HIS A 151 8.01 -0.54 2.83
N LEU A 152 9.01 -0.83 2.01
CA LEU A 152 10.25 -0.07 1.90
C LEU A 152 10.03 1.12 0.99
N GLN A 153 10.10 2.34 1.54
CA GLN A 153 9.95 3.53 0.73
C GLN A 153 11.23 3.81 -0.08
N PHE A 154 11.11 3.84 -1.41
CA PHE A 154 12.23 4.18 -2.29
C PHE A 154 11.74 4.76 -3.63
N ASP A 155 12.66 5.42 -4.33
CA ASP A 155 12.54 5.92 -5.69
C ASP A 155 13.88 5.68 -6.38
N ARG A 156 13.91 4.83 -7.41
CA ARG A 156 15.13 4.45 -8.11
C ARG A 156 14.87 4.07 -9.55
N GLU A 157 15.90 4.13 -10.37
CA GLU A 157 15.88 3.60 -11.75
C GLU A 157 16.43 2.17 -11.77
N VAL A 158 15.74 1.30 -12.51
CA VAL A 158 16.12 -0.09 -12.75
C VAL A 158 15.82 -0.44 -14.20
N GLY A 159 16.84 -0.78 -14.99
CA GLY A 159 16.66 -1.20 -16.39
C GLY A 159 15.96 -0.15 -17.28
N GLY A 160 16.07 1.14 -16.96
CA GLY A 160 15.42 2.23 -17.70
C GLY A 160 13.95 2.48 -17.29
N VAL A 161 13.47 1.82 -16.25
CA VAL A 161 12.18 2.06 -15.59
C VAL A 161 12.42 2.71 -14.24
N ARG A 162 11.77 3.84 -13.96
CA ARG A 162 11.75 4.45 -12.62
C ARG A 162 10.76 3.68 -11.76
N VAL A 163 11.26 3.06 -10.69
CA VAL A 163 10.45 2.29 -9.74
C VAL A 163 10.30 3.09 -8.46
N VAL A 164 9.05 3.35 -8.08
CA VAL A 164 8.68 4.10 -6.88
C VAL A 164 7.92 3.18 -5.94
N ASN A 165 8.38 3.06 -4.71
CA ASN A 165 7.60 2.44 -3.64
C ASN A 165 7.27 3.53 -2.62
N PRO A 166 5.99 3.85 -2.40
CA PRO A 166 5.57 4.88 -1.45
C PRO A 166 5.83 4.52 0.01
N GLY A 167 6.17 3.27 0.31
CA GLY A 167 6.18 2.73 1.66
C GLY A 167 4.80 2.24 2.09
N SER A 168 4.57 2.10 3.38
CA SER A 168 3.31 1.60 3.94
C SER A 168 2.63 2.65 4.81
N VAL A 169 1.34 2.86 4.57
CA VAL A 169 0.50 3.72 5.43
C VAL A 169 0.28 3.08 6.80
N GLY A 170 0.04 1.76 6.85
CA GLY A 170 -0.42 1.08 8.06
C GLY A 170 0.59 0.21 8.79
N ALA A 171 1.63 -0.26 8.10
CA ALA A 171 2.67 -1.15 8.64
C ALA A 171 4.07 -0.64 8.28
N PRO A 172 4.51 0.47 8.89
CA PRO A 172 5.69 1.23 8.49
C PRO A 172 7.02 0.51 8.69
N THR A 173 8.06 1.04 8.02
CA THR A 173 9.48 0.84 8.33
C THR A 173 10.10 2.15 8.83
N ARG A 174 11.33 2.11 9.34
CA ARG A 174 12.14 3.24 9.84
C ARG A 174 11.60 3.87 11.12
N ARG A 175 10.38 4.36 11.10
CA ARG A 175 9.70 4.98 12.24
C ARG A 175 8.17 4.79 12.14
N PRO A 176 7.44 4.87 13.25
CA PRO A 176 5.99 4.69 13.27
C PRO A 176 5.25 5.92 12.70
N ALA A 177 5.26 6.05 11.38
CA ALA A 177 4.53 7.07 10.62
C ALA A 177 3.82 6.42 9.43
N ALA A 178 2.84 7.07 8.87
CA ALA A 178 2.19 6.64 7.63
C ALA A 178 2.99 7.13 6.41
N TRP A 179 3.56 6.19 5.65
CA TRP A 179 4.37 6.50 4.48
C TRP A 179 3.54 6.43 3.20
N TRP A 180 3.68 7.44 2.33
CA TRP A 180 2.94 7.58 1.08
C TRP A 180 3.69 8.48 0.09
N ALA A 181 3.13 8.71 -1.11
CA ALA A 181 3.74 9.58 -2.10
C ALA A 181 2.71 10.45 -2.82
N VAL A 182 3.16 11.61 -3.29
CA VAL A 182 2.49 12.40 -4.32
C VAL A 182 3.28 12.29 -5.62
N LEU A 183 2.58 12.01 -6.71
CA LEU A 183 3.12 11.87 -8.05
C LEU A 183 2.54 12.96 -8.94
N GLY A 184 3.41 13.65 -9.64
CA GLY A 184 3.06 14.74 -10.54
C GLY A 184 3.27 16.15 -9.94
N PRO A 185 4.11 17.02 -10.64
CA PRO A 185 4.96 16.66 -11.78
C PRO A 185 6.24 15.90 -11.40
N GLU A 186 6.61 15.90 -10.14
CA GLU A 186 7.72 15.15 -9.56
C GLU A 186 7.19 14.05 -8.65
N VAL A 187 8.08 13.18 -8.16
CA VAL A 187 7.79 12.22 -7.10
C VAL A 187 8.15 12.83 -5.76
N GLU A 188 7.16 12.97 -4.87
CA GLU A 188 7.34 13.44 -3.51
C GLU A 188 7.05 12.31 -2.53
N LEU A 189 8.08 11.69 -1.95
CA LEU A 189 7.93 10.71 -0.89
C LEU A 189 7.61 11.42 0.43
N ARG A 190 6.53 11.01 1.09
CA ARG A 190 5.97 11.67 2.28
C ARG A 190 5.83 10.72 3.46
N ALA A 191 5.72 11.31 4.65
CA ALA A 191 5.46 10.61 5.89
C ALA A 191 4.61 11.49 6.81
N THR A 192 3.46 10.98 7.23
CA THR A 192 2.50 11.65 8.10
C THR A 192 2.57 11.06 9.50
N ASP A 193 2.75 11.91 10.51
CA ASP A 193 2.71 11.51 11.90
C ASP A 193 1.25 11.42 12.38
N TYR A 194 0.93 10.41 13.21
CA TYR A 194 -0.38 10.25 13.84
C TYR A 194 -0.25 9.63 15.23
N ASP A 195 -1.32 9.60 16.01
CA ASP A 195 -1.32 9.01 17.36
C ASP A 195 -1.27 7.48 17.30
N THR A 196 -0.07 6.93 17.22
CA THR A 196 0.17 5.48 17.11
C THR A 196 -0.21 4.73 18.40
N GLU A 197 0.00 5.31 19.60
CA GLU A 197 -0.39 4.69 20.86
C GLU A 197 -1.91 4.69 21.04
N GLY A 198 -2.59 5.77 20.64
CA GLY A 198 -4.05 5.82 20.58
C GLY A 198 -4.62 4.80 19.60
N ALA A 199 -3.99 4.62 18.43
CA ALA A 199 -4.35 3.60 17.45
C ALA A 199 -4.21 2.18 18.03
N ILE A 200 -3.11 1.86 18.74
CA ILE A 200 -2.91 0.56 19.40
C ILE A 200 -3.96 0.34 20.49
N ALA A 201 -4.22 1.35 21.33
CA ALA A 201 -5.23 1.27 22.39
C ALA A 201 -6.63 1.00 21.81
N ALA A 202 -7.01 1.71 20.76
CA ALA A 202 -8.29 1.50 20.08
C ALA A 202 -8.37 0.12 19.39
N ALA A 203 -7.29 -0.34 18.75
CA ALA A 203 -7.23 -1.66 18.15
C ALA A 203 -7.38 -2.79 19.17
N SER A 204 -6.81 -2.64 20.38
CA SER A 204 -6.88 -3.68 21.43
C SER A 204 -8.31 -3.96 21.91
N ALA A 205 -9.22 -3.02 21.77
CA ALA A 205 -10.64 -3.22 22.08
C ALA A 205 -11.42 -3.95 20.96
N ARG A 206 -10.79 -4.18 19.78
CA ARG A 206 -11.46 -4.66 18.58
C ARG A 206 -10.97 -6.03 18.11
N VAL A 207 -9.67 -6.25 18.13
CA VAL A 207 -9.05 -7.47 17.59
C VAL A 207 -8.80 -8.50 18.70
N PRO A 208 -8.90 -9.81 18.41
CA PRO A 208 -8.59 -10.86 19.38
C PRO A 208 -7.14 -10.83 19.87
N ASP A 209 -6.22 -10.37 19.02
CA ASP A 209 -4.79 -10.25 19.29
C ASP A 209 -4.23 -8.97 18.65
N VAL A 210 -3.97 -7.97 19.45
CA VAL A 210 -3.42 -6.68 18.99
C VAL A 210 -1.90 -6.72 18.81
N ARG A 211 -1.20 -7.74 19.31
CA ARG A 211 0.28 -7.77 19.33
C ARG A 211 0.93 -7.60 17.95
N PRO A 212 0.44 -8.21 16.85
CA PRO A 212 1.05 -7.98 15.53
C PRO A 212 0.93 -6.53 15.07
N PHE A 213 -0.24 -5.91 15.27
CA PHE A 213 -0.45 -4.50 14.94
C PHE A 213 0.40 -3.58 15.82
N ALA A 214 0.42 -3.82 17.13
CA ALA A 214 1.24 -3.06 18.07
C ALA A 214 2.75 -3.19 17.76
N ARG A 215 3.19 -4.38 17.34
CA ARG A 215 4.59 -4.61 16.94
C ARG A 215 4.98 -3.75 15.73
N TRP A 216 4.14 -3.64 14.72
CA TRP A 216 4.44 -2.77 13.57
C TRP A 216 4.69 -1.32 13.97
N LEU A 217 4.01 -0.84 15.01
CA LEU A 217 4.06 0.56 15.41
C LEU A 217 5.08 0.85 16.55
N ARG A 218 5.35 -0.11 17.45
CA ARG A 218 6.28 0.05 18.57
C ARG A 218 7.68 -0.44 18.26
N ASP A 219 7.75 -1.58 17.57
CA ASP A 219 9.00 -2.25 17.21
C ASP A 219 9.21 -2.13 15.69
N THR A 220 8.99 -0.91 15.16
CA THR A 220 9.08 -0.63 13.72
C THR A 220 10.46 -1.02 13.20
N PRO A 221 10.55 -1.97 12.23
CA PRO A 221 11.84 -2.42 11.72
C PRO A 221 12.55 -1.31 10.95
N SER A 222 13.88 -1.29 11.00
CA SER A 222 14.69 -0.52 10.07
C SER A 222 14.56 -1.06 8.64
N ASP A 223 14.97 -0.27 7.65
CA ASP A 223 15.01 -0.76 6.27
C ASP A 223 15.93 -1.97 6.10
N ASP A 224 17.07 -1.98 6.80
CA ASP A 224 18.04 -3.09 6.74
C ASP A 224 17.47 -4.39 7.33
N GLU A 225 16.74 -4.29 8.45
CA GLU A 225 16.06 -5.45 9.05
C GLU A 225 14.96 -5.96 8.10
N ARG A 226 14.19 -5.06 7.51
CA ARG A 226 13.12 -5.42 6.58
C ARG A 226 13.66 -6.03 5.29
N LEU A 227 14.76 -5.49 4.75
CA LEU A 227 15.49 -6.07 3.62
C LEU A 227 15.97 -7.49 3.94
N ALA A 228 16.60 -7.68 5.10
CA ALA A 228 17.09 -8.99 5.50
C ALA A 228 15.97 -10.03 5.63
N ASP A 229 14.81 -9.65 6.17
CA ASP A 229 13.63 -10.51 6.26
C ASP A 229 13.16 -10.97 4.87
N PHE A 230 13.11 -10.07 3.88
CA PHE A 230 12.67 -10.40 2.54
C PHE A 230 13.70 -11.21 1.75
N GLU A 231 14.99 -10.87 1.85
CA GLU A 231 16.04 -11.64 1.17
C GLU A 231 16.15 -13.08 1.73
N ALA A 232 15.81 -13.30 3.01
CA ALA A 232 15.74 -14.64 3.58
C ALA A 232 14.51 -15.45 3.11
N ALA A 233 13.49 -14.80 2.55
CA ALA A 233 12.24 -15.41 2.08
C ALA A 233 12.24 -15.70 0.57
N THR A 234 13.26 -15.25 -0.17
CA THR A 234 13.39 -15.37 -1.64
C THR A 234 14.52 -16.31 -2.04
#